data_2010d490891f36f092e325caaf24b9eb
#
_entry.id   2010d490891f36f092e325caaf24b9eb
#
_cell.length_a   1.000
_cell.length_b   1.000
_cell.length_c   1.000
_cell.angle_alpha   90.00
_cell.angle_beta   90.00
_cell.angle_gamma   90.00
#
_symmetry.space_group_name_H-M   'P 1'
#
loop_
_entity.id
_entity.type
_entity.pdbx_description
1 polymer ?
#
loop_
_entity_poly.entity_id
_entity_poly.type
_entity_poly.pdbx_seq_one_letter_code
_entity_poly.pdbx_strand_id
1 'polypeptide(L)'
;MSLSSPDPVAAAKANVEAFYALTGKVFEGVEKLAALNLQVSRTTLAEVQEHVSKAPGTTDPQQWFALQAGWTGPFAEKWLSYSRQVFDIATTTQAGIAQVAQAQYDRYNARVQALVEEAAERAPAGSEAAVTAWKSALAATTNLFETLQKTSQHAVHVAESQFEAVTATAAKAAAKR
;
A
#
# COMPACT_ATOMS: atom_id res chain seq x y z
N MET A 1 -40.01 18.96 18.87
CA MET A 1 -39.47 17.78 18.19
C MET A 1 -37.96 17.97 18.13
N SER A 2 -37.22 17.12 18.86
CA SER A 2 -35.77 17.22 18.95
C SER A 2 -35.15 16.83 17.60
N LEU A 3 -34.34 17.71 17.02
CA LEU A 3 -33.38 17.34 16.02
C LEU A 3 -32.57 16.18 16.66
N SER A 4 -32.64 14.97 16.10
CA SER A 4 -31.72 13.89 16.48
C SER A 4 -30.33 14.36 16.09
N SER A 5 -29.66 15.05 17.02
CA SER A 5 -28.26 15.38 16.87
C SER A 5 -27.52 14.09 16.54
N PRO A 6 -26.65 14.08 15.53
CA PRO A 6 -25.82 12.92 15.24
C PRO A 6 -25.16 12.49 16.55
N ASP A 7 -25.37 11.23 16.93
CA ASP A 7 -24.87 10.71 18.20
C ASP A 7 -23.34 10.89 18.25
N PRO A 8 -22.81 11.83 19.09
CA PRO A 8 -21.40 12.12 19.14
C PRO A 8 -20.58 10.91 19.60
N VAL A 9 -21.21 9.99 20.34
CA VAL A 9 -20.59 8.75 20.80
C VAL A 9 -20.39 7.79 19.62
N ALA A 10 -21.38 7.66 18.75
CA ALA A 10 -21.27 6.85 17.54
C ALA A 10 -20.19 7.39 16.58
N ALA A 11 -20.07 8.71 16.45
CA ALA A 11 -19.03 9.35 15.65
C ALA A 11 -17.63 9.11 16.24
N ALA A 12 -17.48 9.28 17.55
CA ALA A 12 -16.22 9.02 18.24
C ALA A 12 -15.79 7.55 18.12
N LYS A 13 -16.73 6.62 18.29
CA LYS A 13 -16.48 5.18 18.11
C LYS A 13 -15.99 4.86 16.69
N ALA A 14 -16.65 5.39 15.66
CA ALA A 14 -16.25 5.19 14.28
C ALA A 14 -14.85 5.72 13.97
N ASN A 15 -14.46 6.85 14.56
CA ASN A 15 -13.11 7.40 14.40
C ASN A 15 -12.05 6.52 15.09
N VAL A 16 -12.34 5.99 16.27
CA VAL A 16 -11.46 5.06 16.99
C VAL A 16 -11.30 3.76 16.20
N GLU A 17 -12.39 3.20 15.68
CA GLU A 17 -12.34 2.00 14.82
C GLU A 17 -11.49 2.23 13.56
N ALA A 18 -11.62 3.39 12.91
CA ALA A 18 -10.80 3.76 11.77
C ALA A 18 -9.32 3.86 12.12
N PHE A 19 -9.01 4.48 13.26
CA PHE A 19 -7.64 4.59 13.74
C PHE A 19 -7.01 3.22 13.98
N TYR A 20 -7.74 2.31 14.63
CA TYR A 20 -7.27 0.93 14.82
C TYR A 20 -7.10 0.18 13.51
N ALA A 21 -8.03 0.34 12.56
CA ALA A 21 -7.94 -0.29 11.26
C ALA A 21 -6.72 0.20 10.46
N LEU A 22 -6.46 1.51 10.44
CA LEU A 22 -5.27 2.10 9.80
C LEU A 22 -3.98 1.62 10.45
N THR A 23 -3.93 1.68 11.77
CA THR A 23 -2.77 1.23 12.55
C THR A 23 -2.50 -0.26 12.29
N GLY A 24 -3.55 -1.08 12.26
CA GLY A 24 -3.45 -2.50 11.93
C GLY A 24 -2.83 -2.74 10.55
N LYS A 25 -3.21 -1.97 9.52
CA LYS A 25 -2.61 -2.10 8.18
C LYS A 25 -1.13 -1.74 8.14
N VAL A 26 -0.73 -0.72 8.90
CA VAL A 26 0.69 -0.36 9.04
C VAL A 26 1.47 -1.47 9.74
N PHE A 27 0.94 -2.03 10.83
CA PHE A 27 1.58 -3.14 11.54
C PHE A 27 1.70 -4.39 10.67
N GLU A 28 0.67 -4.78 9.91
CA GLU A 28 0.74 -5.87 8.93
C GLU A 28 1.91 -5.67 7.93
N GLY A 29 2.10 -4.45 7.45
CA GLY A 29 3.22 -4.11 6.57
C GLY A 29 4.59 -4.26 7.25
N VAL A 30 4.71 -3.77 8.47
CA VAL A 30 5.94 -3.88 9.28
C VAL A 30 6.26 -5.35 9.60
N GLU A 31 5.27 -6.15 9.97
CA GLU A 31 5.43 -7.60 10.20
C GLU A 31 5.96 -8.31 8.96
N LYS A 32 5.38 -8.04 7.80
CA LYS A 32 5.84 -8.62 6.52
C LYS A 32 7.27 -8.23 6.21
N LEU A 33 7.64 -6.96 6.40
CA LEU A 33 9.03 -6.50 6.22
C LEU A 33 9.99 -7.17 7.20
N ALA A 34 9.61 -7.30 8.45
CA ALA A 34 10.42 -7.97 9.46
C ALA A 34 10.62 -9.46 9.13
N ALA A 35 9.56 -10.14 8.70
CA ALA A 35 9.62 -11.54 8.26
C ALA A 35 10.53 -11.72 7.03
N LEU A 36 10.41 -10.84 6.04
CA LEU A 36 11.27 -10.83 4.85
C LEU A 36 12.74 -10.63 5.24
N ASN A 37 13.04 -9.64 6.08
CA ASN A 37 14.40 -9.37 6.52
C ASN A 37 15.00 -10.56 7.30
N LEU A 38 14.22 -11.19 8.16
CA LEU A 38 14.64 -12.37 8.90
C LEU A 38 14.93 -13.56 7.96
N GLN A 39 14.06 -13.76 6.97
CA GLN A 39 14.25 -14.81 5.95
C GLN A 39 15.53 -14.58 5.16
N VAL A 40 15.74 -13.35 4.66
CA VAL A 40 16.95 -12.99 3.89
C VAL A 40 18.21 -13.18 4.75
N SER A 41 18.18 -12.74 6.02
CA SER A 41 19.31 -12.89 6.93
C SER A 41 19.67 -14.37 7.16
N ARG A 42 18.66 -15.23 7.39
CA ARG A 42 18.89 -16.68 7.56
C ARG A 42 19.46 -17.32 6.30
N THR A 43 18.94 -16.99 5.14
CA THR A 43 19.42 -17.53 3.86
C THR A 43 20.85 -17.07 3.60
N THR A 44 21.15 -15.78 3.80
CA THR A 44 22.51 -15.26 3.63
C THR A 44 23.50 -15.91 4.58
N LEU A 45 23.13 -16.10 5.85
CA LEU A 45 23.98 -16.78 6.83
C LEU A 45 24.29 -18.22 6.44
N ALA A 46 23.28 -18.97 5.98
CA ALA A 46 23.46 -20.35 5.53
C ALA A 46 24.41 -20.44 4.32
N GLU A 47 24.30 -19.51 3.38
CA GLU A 47 25.15 -19.44 2.20
C GLU A 47 26.59 -19.07 2.53
N VAL A 48 26.78 -18.09 3.42
CA VAL A 48 28.12 -17.75 3.92
C VAL A 48 28.74 -18.97 4.59
N GLN A 49 28.00 -19.70 5.42
CA GLN A 49 28.47 -20.91 6.08
C GLN A 49 28.87 -22.00 5.07
N GLU A 50 28.06 -22.21 4.03
CA GLU A 50 28.35 -23.16 2.96
C GLU A 50 29.63 -22.77 2.19
N HIS A 51 29.80 -21.50 1.88
CA HIS A 51 31.00 -21.02 1.18
C HIS A 51 32.27 -21.12 2.03
N VAL A 52 32.17 -20.76 3.30
CA VAL A 52 33.30 -20.89 4.24
C VAL A 52 33.69 -22.34 4.39
N SER A 53 32.76 -23.28 4.38
CA SER A 53 33.05 -24.70 4.48
C SER A 53 33.74 -25.27 3.23
N LYS A 54 33.54 -24.66 2.06
CA LYS A 54 34.18 -25.02 0.79
C LYS A 54 35.56 -24.36 0.56
N ALA A 55 35.86 -23.30 1.30
CA ALA A 55 37.10 -22.53 1.15
C ALA A 55 38.41 -23.25 1.60
N PRO A 56 38.45 -24.12 2.63
CA PRO A 56 39.71 -24.67 3.17
C PRO A 56 40.49 -25.57 2.22
N GLY A 57 39.92 -26.01 1.08
CA GLY A 57 40.61 -26.84 0.10
C GLY A 57 41.28 -26.09 -1.05
N THR A 58 41.13 -24.76 -1.11
CA THR A 58 41.53 -23.96 -2.27
C THR A 58 42.89 -23.30 -2.03
N THR A 59 43.95 -24.01 -2.46
CA THR A 59 45.35 -23.47 -2.42
C THR A 59 45.70 -22.73 -3.71
N ASP A 60 44.85 -22.81 -4.74
CA ASP A 60 45.07 -22.23 -6.07
C ASP A 60 44.39 -20.86 -6.20
N PRO A 61 45.13 -19.79 -6.52
CA PRO A 61 44.57 -18.43 -6.75
C PRO A 61 43.47 -18.39 -7.82
N GLN A 62 43.54 -19.23 -8.87
CA GLN A 62 42.52 -19.30 -9.92
C GLN A 62 41.19 -19.85 -9.40
N GLN A 63 41.23 -20.85 -8.53
CA GLN A 63 40.03 -21.37 -7.87
C GLN A 63 39.42 -20.35 -6.92
N TRP A 64 40.22 -19.53 -6.23
CA TRP A 64 39.76 -18.43 -5.40
C TRP A 64 39.01 -17.37 -6.22
N PHE A 65 39.55 -16.95 -7.36
CA PHE A 65 38.88 -16.00 -8.26
C PHE A 65 37.58 -16.58 -8.85
N ALA A 66 37.55 -17.86 -9.20
CA ALA A 66 36.34 -18.53 -9.68
C ALA A 66 35.26 -18.62 -8.59
N LEU A 67 35.63 -18.90 -7.35
CA LEU A 67 34.73 -18.87 -6.20
C LEU A 67 34.12 -17.44 -6.00
N GLN A 68 34.93 -16.43 -6.11
CA GLN A 68 34.52 -15.03 -5.96
C GLN A 68 33.60 -14.55 -7.12
N ALA A 69 33.89 -14.98 -8.36
CA ALA A 69 33.06 -14.69 -9.52
C ALA A 69 31.68 -15.36 -9.44
N GLY A 70 31.60 -16.55 -8.84
CA GLY A 70 30.34 -17.27 -8.61
C GLY A 70 29.36 -16.57 -7.65
N TRP A 71 29.81 -15.56 -6.90
CA TRP A 71 28.97 -14.81 -5.95
C TRP A 71 28.16 -13.69 -6.58
N THR A 72 28.64 -13.09 -7.64
CA THR A 72 28.04 -11.87 -8.21
C THR A 72 26.71 -12.11 -8.88
N GLY A 73 26.53 -13.23 -9.59
CA GLY A 73 25.28 -13.56 -10.25
C GLY A 73 24.12 -13.85 -9.27
N PRO A 74 24.28 -14.84 -8.37
CA PRO A 74 23.27 -15.16 -7.37
C PRO A 74 22.92 -13.98 -6.44
N PHE A 75 23.89 -13.12 -6.12
CA PHE A 75 23.64 -11.93 -5.31
C PHE A 75 22.73 -10.92 -6.02
N ALA A 76 22.93 -10.68 -7.32
CA ALA A 76 22.11 -9.78 -8.11
C ALA A 76 20.64 -10.27 -8.21
N GLU A 77 20.44 -11.58 -8.42
CA GLU A 77 19.11 -12.18 -8.47
C GLU A 77 18.38 -12.05 -7.11
N LYS A 78 19.08 -12.27 -6.01
CA LYS A 78 18.51 -12.14 -4.67
C LYS A 78 18.16 -10.72 -4.33
N TRP A 79 19.04 -9.77 -4.65
CA TRP A 79 18.77 -8.36 -4.49
C TRP A 79 17.51 -7.94 -5.26
N LEU A 80 17.36 -8.44 -6.49
CA LEU A 80 16.19 -8.16 -7.30
C LEU A 80 14.92 -8.77 -6.70
N SER A 81 15.00 -10.03 -6.24
CA SER A 81 13.89 -10.71 -5.56
C SER A 81 13.49 -9.97 -4.26
N TYR A 82 14.47 -9.57 -3.45
CA TYR A 82 14.23 -8.78 -2.25
C TYR A 82 13.54 -7.46 -2.56
N SER A 83 14.04 -6.72 -3.55
CA SER A 83 13.48 -5.43 -3.95
C SER A 83 12.03 -5.56 -4.42
N ARG A 84 11.69 -6.62 -5.17
CA ARG A 84 10.30 -6.91 -5.57
C ARG A 84 9.41 -7.17 -4.36
N GLN A 85 9.85 -8.00 -3.43
CA GLN A 85 9.06 -8.32 -2.23
C GLN A 85 8.85 -7.08 -1.34
N VAL A 86 9.86 -6.22 -1.19
CA VAL A 86 9.71 -4.93 -0.47
C VAL A 86 8.69 -4.04 -1.17
N PHE A 87 8.76 -3.95 -2.49
CA PHE A 87 7.82 -3.17 -3.28
C PHE A 87 6.38 -3.71 -3.14
N ASP A 88 6.18 -5.02 -3.24
CA ASP A 88 4.88 -5.68 -3.07
C ASP A 88 4.30 -5.43 -1.67
N ILE A 89 5.13 -5.48 -0.63
CA ILE A 89 4.70 -5.19 0.74
C ILE A 89 4.27 -3.72 0.85
N ALA A 90 5.04 -2.79 0.28
CA ALA A 90 4.74 -1.37 0.33
C ALA A 90 3.43 -1.04 -0.40
N THR A 91 3.24 -1.55 -1.63
CA THR A 91 2.04 -1.32 -2.44
C THR A 91 0.80 -1.96 -1.82
N THR A 92 0.92 -3.19 -1.32
CA THR A 92 -0.18 -3.88 -0.62
C THR A 92 -0.59 -3.14 0.66
N THR A 93 0.38 -2.65 1.43
CA THR A 93 0.13 -1.87 2.65
C THR A 93 -0.56 -0.55 2.32
N GLN A 94 -0.07 0.16 1.30
CA GLN A 94 -0.69 1.41 0.82
C GLN A 94 -2.12 1.19 0.32
N ALA A 95 -2.36 0.12 -0.45
CA ALA A 95 -3.70 -0.25 -0.90
C ALA A 95 -4.65 -0.55 0.28
N GLY A 96 -4.17 -1.26 1.30
CA GLY A 96 -4.93 -1.53 2.52
C GLY A 96 -5.30 -0.26 3.29
N ILE A 97 -4.37 0.70 3.41
CA ILE A 97 -4.62 2.01 4.01
C ILE A 97 -5.66 2.80 3.20
N ALA A 98 -5.53 2.80 1.87
CA ALA A 98 -6.45 3.48 0.97
C ALA A 98 -7.88 2.90 1.08
N GLN A 99 -8.04 1.59 1.20
CA GLN A 99 -9.33 0.94 1.42
C GLN A 99 -9.99 1.38 2.72
N VAL A 100 -9.24 1.48 3.82
CA VAL A 100 -9.77 1.96 5.10
C VAL A 100 -10.20 3.42 4.99
N ALA A 101 -9.39 4.27 4.36
CA ALA A 101 -9.71 5.67 4.11
C ALA A 101 -10.98 5.82 3.26
N GLN A 102 -11.11 5.02 2.20
CA GLN A 102 -12.30 4.99 1.35
C GLN A 102 -13.55 4.60 2.13
N ALA A 103 -13.50 3.53 2.91
CA ALA A 103 -14.63 3.09 3.73
C ALA A 103 -15.08 4.18 4.74
N GLN A 104 -14.15 4.95 5.27
CA GLN A 104 -14.48 6.10 6.14
C GLN A 104 -15.14 7.23 5.37
N TYR A 105 -14.62 7.56 4.20
CA TYR A 105 -15.19 8.57 3.32
C TYR A 105 -16.63 8.21 2.90
N ASP A 106 -16.87 6.97 2.51
CA ASP A 106 -18.19 6.49 2.11
C ASP A 106 -19.20 6.57 3.27
N ARG A 107 -18.78 6.19 4.48
CA ARG A 107 -19.60 6.33 5.69
C ARG A 107 -19.91 7.79 6.01
N TYR A 108 -18.93 8.68 5.85
CA TYR A 108 -19.12 10.11 6.04
C TYR A 108 -20.11 10.68 5.02
N ASN A 109 -19.92 10.38 3.74
CA ASN A 109 -20.81 10.81 2.67
C ASN A 109 -22.24 10.32 2.85
N ALA A 110 -22.43 9.04 3.17
CA ALA A 110 -23.76 8.50 3.44
C ALA A 110 -24.45 9.24 4.60
N ARG A 111 -23.70 9.58 5.65
CA ARG A 111 -24.25 10.35 6.78
C ARG A 111 -24.61 11.78 6.39
N VAL A 112 -23.76 12.45 5.60
CA VAL A 112 -24.04 13.81 5.10
C VAL A 112 -25.25 13.81 4.18
N GLN A 113 -25.37 12.83 3.28
CA GLN A 113 -26.53 12.69 2.39
C GLN A 113 -27.81 12.49 3.21
N ALA A 114 -27.82 11.61 4.21
CA ALA A 114 -28.98 11.41 5.08
C ALA A 114 -29.41 12.69 5.81
N LEU A 115 -28.42 13.46 6.31
CA LEU A 115 -28.71 14.76 6.95
C LEU A 115 -29.31 15.78 5.96
N VAL A 116 -28.82 15.80 4.72
CA VAL A 116 -29.36 16.68 3.67
C VAL A 116 -30.77 16.28 3.28
N GLU A 117 -31.06 14.99 3.16
CA GLU A 117 -32.40 14.50 2.88
C GLU A 117 -33.37 14.83 4.00
N GLU A 118 -32.99 14.60 5.26
CA GLU A 118 -33.78 14.96 6.43
C GLU A 118 -34.06 16.49 6.50
N ALA A 119 -33.02 17.29 6.19
CA ALA A 119 -33.18 18.75 6.12
C ALA A 119 -34.08 19.18 4.96
N ALA A 120 -34.00 18.50 3.81
CA ALA A 120 -34.84 18.78 2.64
C ALA A 120 -36.33 18.48 2.90
N GLU A 121 -36.63 17.37 3.59
CA GLU A 121 -37.99 17.00 3.96
C GLU A 121 -38.66 18.00 4.92
N ARG A 122 -37.85 18.71 5.73
CA ARG A 122 -38.31 19.70 6.71
C ARG A 122 -38.18 21.14 6.20
N ALA A 123 -37.72 21.31 4.97
CA ALA A 123 -37.48 22.62 4.39
C ALA A 123 -38.79 23.39 4.15
N PRO A 124 -38.85 24.70 4.46
CA PRO A 124 -40.01 25.52 4.15
C PRO A 124 -40.29 25.59 2.64
N ALA A 125 -41.54 25.76 2.26
CA ALA A 125 -41.91 26.00 0.86
C ALA A 125 -41.11 27.18 0.27
N GLY A 126 -40.46 27.00 -0.87
CA GLY A 126 -39.61 27.99 -1.52
C GLY A 126 -38.10 27.83 -1.32
N SER A 127 -37.68 26.87 -0.51
CA SER A 127 -36.23 26.54 -0.32
C SER A 127 -35.69 25.47 -1.28
N GLU A 128 -36.48 24.99 -2.21
CA GLU A 128 -36.14 23.91 -3.16
C GLU A 128 -34.88 24.19 -3.97
N ALA A 129 -34.68 25.46 -4.39
CA ALA A 129 -33.48 25.86 -5.11
C ALA A 129 -32.20 25.73 -4.26
N ALA A 130 -32.28 26.08 -2.98
CA ALA A 130 -31.15 25.98 -2.05
C ALA A 130 -30.80 24.50 -1.76
N VAL A 131 -31.81 23.65 -1.56
CA VAL A 131 -31.63 22.19 -1.37
C VAL A 131 -30.99 21.56 -2.61
N THR A 132 -31.45 21.95 -3.79
CA THR A 132 -30.88 21.43 -5.07
C THR A 132 -29.44 21.88 -5.26
N ALA A 133 -29.13 23.16 -4.96
CA ALA A 133 -27.74 23.65 -5.03
C ALA A 133 -26.82 22.90 -4.06
N TRP A 134 -27.31 22.60 -2.85
CA TRP A 134 -26.52 21.84 -1.86
C TRP A 134 -26.28 20.39 -2.26
N LYS A 135 -27.30 19.71 -2.79
CA LYS A 135 -27.16 18.36 -3.36
C LYS A 135 -26.17 18.34 -4.52
N SER A 136 -26.20 19.34 -5.39
CA SER A 136 -25.27 19.47 -6.50
C SER A 136 -23.82 19.71 -6.03
N ALA A 137 -23.61 20.53 -5.01
CA ALA A 137 -22.30 20.78 -4.41
C ALA A 137 -21.71 19.50 -3.77
N LEU A 138 -22.54 18.73 -3.07
CA LEU A 138 -22.17 17.43 -2.50
C LEU A 138 -21.74 16.43 -3.60
N ALA A 139 -22.55 16.31 -4.66
CA ALA A 139 -22.24 15.43 -5.78
C ALA A 139 -20.93 15.85 -6.46
N ALA A 140 -20.68 17.15 -6.64
CA ALA A 140 -19.44 17.65 -7.20
C ALA A 140 -18.22 17.30 -6.33
N THR A 141 -18.34 17.39 -5.01
CA THR A 141 -17.28 17.03 -4.06
C THR A 141 -17.00 15.53 -4.11
N THR A 142 -18.03 14.69 -4.17
CA THR A 142 -17.90 13.25 -4.29
C THR A 142 -17.18 12.85 -5.60
N ASN A 143 -17.60 13.45 -6.72
CA ASN A 143 -16.98 13.22 -8.02
C ASN A 143 -15.49 13.65 -8.07
N LEU A 144 -15.16 14.76 -7.41
CA LEU A 144 -13.77 15.22 -7.31
C LEU A 144 -12.92 14.22 -6.53
N PHE A 145 -13.43 13.74 -5.40
CA PHE A 145 -12.74 12.74 -4.59
C PHE A 145 -12.52 11.43 -5.34
N GLU A 146 -13.56 10.91 -6.02
CA GLU A 146 -13.42 9.72 -6.87
C GLU A 146 -12.39 9.90 -7.99
N THR A 147 -12.35 11.09 -8.59
CA THR A 147 -11.38 11.40 -9.64
C THR A 147 -9.96 11.40 -9.09
N LEU A 148 -9.73 12.02 -7.94
CA LEU A 148 -8.43 12.03 -7.25
C LEU A 148 -8.00 10.59 -6.89
N GLN A 149 -8.92 9.78 -6.41
CA GLN A 149 -8.65 8.39 -6.07
C GLN A 149 -8.26 7.57 -7.31
N LYS A 150 -9.02 7.68 -8.40
CA LYS A 150 -8.69 7.00 -9.68
C LYS A 150 -7.32 7.44 -10.21
N THR A 151 -7.01 8.74 -10.11
CA THR A 151 -5.70 9.27 -10.52
C THR A 151 -4.57 8.69 -9.65
N SER A 152 -4.77 8.60 -8.34
CA SER A 152 -3.81 8.00 -7.42
C SER A 152 -3.59 6.51 -7.71
N GLN A 153 -4.66 5.74 -7.94
CA GLN A 153 -4.56 4.32 -8.33
C GLN A 153 -3.82 4.15 -9.67
N HIS A 154 -4.09 5.02 -10.63
CA HIS A 154 -3.38 5.00 -11.91
C HIS A 154 -1.89 5.29 -11.76
N ALA A 155 -1.53 6.26 -10.92
CA ALA A 155 -0.12 6.57 -10.63
C ALA A 155 0.61 5.38 -9.98
N VAL A 156 -0.02 4.67 -9.06
CA VAL A 156 0.52 3.43 -8.45
C VAL A 156 0.72 2.36 -9.51
N HIS A 157 -0.26 2.12 -10.37
CA HIS A 157 -0.17 1.13 -11.44
C HIS A 157 0.95 1.45 -12.45
N VAL A 158 1.13 2.73 -12.79
CA VAL A 158 2.25 3.17 -13.64
C VAL A 158 3.59 2.91 -12.95
N ALA A 159 3.70 3.21 -11.65
CA ALA A 159 4.92 2.93 -10.89
C ALA A 159 5.23 1.42 -10.82
N GLU A 160 4.22 0.57 -10.63
CA GLU A 160 4.36 -0.89 -10.68
C GLU A 160 4.87 -1.38 -12.03
N SER A 161 4.24 -0.94 -13.11
CA SER A 161 4.64 -1.35 -14.47
C SER A 161 6.06 -0.89 -14.83
N GLN A 162 6.47 0.31 -14.41
CA GLN A 162 7.84 0.79 -14.59
C GLN A 162 8.84 -0.02 -13.77
N PHE A 163 8.50 -0.36 -12.52
CA PHE A 163 9.35 -1.20 -11.68
C PHE A 163 9.53 -2.59 -12.28
N GLU A 164 8.46 -3.22 -12.77
CA GLU A 164 8.53 -4.50 -13.47
C GLU A 164 9.40 -4.44 -14.74
N ALA A 165 9.26 -3.38 -15.54
CA ALA A 165 10.07 -3.19 -16.74
C ALA A 165 11.57 -3.05 -16.42
N VAL A 166 11.91 -2.27 -15.40
CA VAL A 166 13.30 -2.10 -14.93
C VAL A 166 13.85 -3.41 -14.40
N THR A 167 13.09 -4.13 -13.58
CA THR A 167 13.53 -5.42 -13.02
C THR A 167 13.68 -6.49 -14.09
N ALA A 168 12.80 -6.54 -15.10
CA ALA A 168 12.91 -7.45 -16.23
C ALA A 168 14.15 -7.15 -17.09
N THR A 169 14.45 -5.86 -17.29
CA THR A 169 15.65 -5.43 -18.03
C THR A 169 16.92 -5.80 -17.29
N ALA A 170 16.96 -5.58 -15.97
CA ALA A 170 18.09 -5.95 -15.12
C ALA A 170 18.32 -7.47 -15.10
N ALA A 171 17.25 -8.28 -15.02
CA ALA A 171 17.34 -9.73 -15.08
C ALA A 171 17.90 -10.23 -16.43
N LYS A 172 17.46 -9.65 -17.55
CA LYS A 172 17.98 -9.97 -18.89
C LYS A 172 19.45 -9.59 -19.05
N ALA A 173 19.89 -8.48 -18.46
CA ALA A 173 21.28 -8.05 -18.49
C ALA A 173 22.18 -8.98 -17.65
N ALA A 174 21.70 -9.49 -16.51
CA ALA A 174 22.39 -10.45 -15.68
C ALA A 174 22.52 -11.83 -16.37
N ALA A 175 21.50 -12.29 -17.09
CA ALA A 175 21.50 -13.56 -17.82
C ALA A 175 22.40 -13.57 -19.07
N LYS A 176 22.85 -12.41 -19.55
CA LYS A 176 23.72 -12.26 -20.74
C LYS A 176 25.22 -12.22 -20.40
N ARG A 177 25.58 -12.22 -19.16
CA ARG A 177 26.96 -12.24 -18.65
C ARG A 177 27.35 -13.62 -18.13
#